data_18068b77ff9b9f5fbc2f4da94222d0f0
#
_entry.id   18068b77ff9b9f5fbc2f4da94222d0f0
#
_cell.length_a   1.000
_cell.length_b   1.000
_cell.length_c   1.000
_cell.angle_alpha   90.00
_cell.angle_beta   90.00
_cell.angle_gamma   90.00
#
_symmetry.space_group_name_H-M   'P 1'
#
loop_
_entity.id
_entity.type
_entity.pdbx_description
1 polymer ?
#
loop_
_entity_poly.entity_id
_entity_poly.type
_entity_poly.pdbx_seq_one_letter_code
_entity_poly.pdbx_strand_id
1 'polypeptide(L)'
;MGDPMAPSECKGNSEGEGNESRSESGRTKEKRPMPFSGRASRGHPDSANSFARSSDMAYTGRGSKGFRMKGIFRVFVLAAMLLGLPLTGVLVAQAPLSRYFEFPPRTLYVAHAPFSWVAFIAYSLFILAVAGPFLMHALRNRPQAPLKTPPAPLFPWWGWCGVVLGVVSWILAWNRFPWFSNYQAHTFTPLWIAYILTVNGFAFRRTGTCLLLRRPLAFLLLFPVSAGFWWFFEYLNRFVQNWSYTGVDFGPGEYFLFATLSFSTVLPAITGTREWLLSYSWWGSAYQHFFPVRISSPRLFAGAVLTASGAGLSLLGVHPDHLFALLWVSPLLILVSLQVLLKEIHIFSPLEGGDWRFVVGSALAALLCGLFWEMWNFYSLAKWVYHVPFVERFHVFEMPILGYAGYLPFGLECSVVAEMVLGRRTSH
;
A
#
# COMPACT_ATOMS: atom_id res chain seq x y z
N MET A 1 -51.67 -13.86 -30.65
CA MET A 1 -52.81 -13.00 -30.44
C MET A 1 -52.32 -11.88 -29.52
N GLY A 2 -52.10 -10.70 -29.94
CA GLY A 2 -52.35 -9.69 -30.82
C GLY A 2 -51.37 -8.57 -30.52
N ASP A 3 -50.64 -8.19 -31.53
CA ASP A 3 -49.99 -6.87 -31.76
C ASP A 3 -51.07 -5.89 -32.23
N PRO A 4 -50.77 -4.63 -32.60
CA PRO A 4 -49.92 -3.54 -32.09
C PRO A 4 -50.70 -2.20 -32.04
N MET A 5 -50.09 -1.06 -31.66
CA MET A 5 -50.37 0.26 -32.20
C MET A 5 -49.38 1.33 -31.81
N ALA A 6 -48.67 1.84 -32.76
CA ALA A 6 -48.14 3.21 -32.89
C ALA A 6 -49.02 3.96 -33.91
N PRO A 7 -48.82 5.23 -34.34
CA PRO A 7 -48.21 6.43 -33.72
C PRO A 7 -49.12 7.69 -33.89
N SER A 8 -48.73 8.88 -33.42
CA SER A 8 -49.22 10.13 -34.02
C SER A 8 -48.22 11.28 -33.87
N GLU A 9 -47.79 11.74 -35.06
CA GLU A 9 -47.18 13.05 -35.31
C GLU A 9 -48.19 14.18 -35.09
N CYS A 10 -47.72 15.38 -34.75
CA CYS A 10 -48.25 16.62 -35.25
C CYS A 10 -47.20 17.74 -35.26
N LYS A 11 -47.09 18.34 -36.44
CA LYS A 11 -46.36 19.53 -36.89
C LYS A 11 -46.99 20.84 -36.39
N GLY A 12 -46.21 21.92 -36.53
CA GLY A 12 -46.68 23.31 -36.68
C GLY A 12 -45.64 24.31 -36.18
N ASN A 13 -44.84 24.86 -37.01
CA ASN A 13 -44.72 26.08 -37.81
C ASN A 13 -45.20 27.38 -37.16
N SER A 14 -44.33 28.40 -37.09
CA SER A 14 -44.26 29.66 -37.87
C SER A 14 -43.52 30.72 -37.05
N GLU A 15 -42.40 31.31 -37.56
CA GLU A 15 -42.26 32.57 -38.35
C GLU A 15 -42.64 33.85 -37.60
N GLY A 16 -41.76 34.84 -37.73
CA GLY A 16 -41.97 36.27 -37.49
C GLY A 16 -40.74 36.97 -36.96
N GLU A 17 -39.79 37.37 -37.75
CA GLU A 17 -39.55 38.71 -38.39
C GLU A 17 -39.62 39.90 -37.43
N GLY A 18 -38.55 40.73 -37.47
CA GLY A 18 -38.67 42.14 -37.54
C GLY A 18 -37.79 43.03 -36.70
N ASN A 19 -36.74 43.52 -37.31
CA ASN A 19 -36.38 44.93 -37.49
C ASN A 19 -35.64 45.75 -36.45
N GLU A 20 -34.43 46.18 -36.86
CA GLU A 20 -33.91 47.57 -36.99
C GLU A 20 -34.06 48.49 -35.77
N SER A 21 -33.07 49.21 -35.30
CA SER A 21 -32.30 50.28 -35.96
C SER A 21 -31.40 51.03 -34.94
N ARG A 22 -30.25 51.49 -35.47
CA ARG A 22 -29.60 52.82 -35.30
C ARG A 22 -28.99 53.22 -33.94
N SER A 23 -27.69 53.37 -33.99
CA SER A 23 -26.81 54.59 -34.13
C SER A 23 -26.66 55.39 -32.86
N GLU A 24 -25.46 55.71 -32.44
CA GLU A 24 -24.54 56.79 -32.70
C GLU A 24 -23.35 56.74 -31.71
N SER A 25 -22.14 56.76 -32.19
CA SER A 25 -21.24 57.92 -32.30
C SER A 25 -20.66 58.44 -30.98
N GLY A 26 -19.33 58.37 -30.89
CA GLY A 26 -18.52 59.05 -29.87
C GLY A 26 -17.06 58.66 -29.86
N ARG A 27 -16.35 59.03 -30.73
CA ARG A 27 -15.07 59.63 -31.14
C ARG A 27 -14.16 60.05 -29.99
N THR A 28 -12.84 59.67 -30.18
CA THR A 28 -11.57 60.31 -29.82
C THR A 28 -11.05 60.00 -28.42
N LYS A 29 -9.74 59.60 -28.26
CA LYS A 29 -8.50 60.20 -28.73
C LYS A 29 -7.32 59.22 -28.65
N GLU A 30 -6.63 59.17 -29.73
CA GLU A 30 -5.30 58.68 -30.00
C GLU A 30 -4.27 59.45 -29.15
N LYS A 31 -3.33 58.73 -28.48
CA LYS A 31 -2.00 59.26 -28.11
C LYS A 31 -0.93 58.25 -28.41
N ARG A 32 -0.15 58.59 -29.43
CA ARG A 32 1.09 57.93 -29.85
C ARG A 32 2.26 58.24 -28.89
N PRO A 33 3.31 57.39 -28.94
CA PRO A 33 4.38 57.39 -27.97
C PRO A 33 5.55 58.31 -28.35
N MET A 34 6.31 58.70 -27.33
CA MET A 34 7.63 59.35 -27.52
C MET A 34 8.74 58.34 -27.24
N PRO A 35 9.86 58.39 -27.97
CA PRO A 35 11.01 57.54 -27.81
C PRO A 35 12.03 58.15 -26.82
N PHE A 36 12.61 57.31 -25.98
CA PHE A 36 13.85 57.69 -25.27
C PHE A 36 14.99 56.72 -25.65
N SER A 37 15.96 57.34 -26.23
CA SER A 37 17.25 56.80 -26.62
C SER A 37 18.16 56.62 -25.40
N GLY A 38 18.99 55.57 -25.44
CA GLY A 38 20.29 55.81 -24.93
C GLY A 38 20.87 54.83 -23.93
N ARG A 39 21.82 54.14 -24.44
CA ARG A 39 23.10 53.68 -23.83
C ARG A 39 23.18 52.20 -23.50
N ALA A 40 23.80 51.53 -24.43
CA ALA A 40 24.47 50.24 -24.21
C ALA A 40 25.61 50.43 -23.17
N SER A 41 25.57 49.66 -22.11
CA SER A 41 26.74 49.30 -21.34
C SER A 41 26.96 47.79 -21.42
N ARG A 42 28.04 47.42 -22.09
CA ARG A 42 28.58 46.06 -22.10
C ARG A 42 28.98 45.71 -20.67
N GLY A 43 28.33 44.77 -20.05
CA GLY A 43 28.70 44.13 -18.79
C GLY A 43 28.96 42.65 -19.02
N HIS A 44 30.15 42.25 -18.67
CA HIS A 44 30.77 40.92 -18.75
C HIS A 44 29.88 39.78 -18.25
N PRO A 45 29.94 38.61 -18.85
CA PRO A 45 29.30 37.39 -18.37
C PRO A 45 30.26 36.57 -17.49
N ASP A 46 30.49 36.98 -16.22
CA ASP A 46 31.31 36.20 -15.28
C ASP A 46 30.82 36.30 -13.84
N SER A 47 29.53 36.03 -13.57
CA SER A 47 29.06 35.93 -12.19
C SER A 47 28.09 34.76 -11.91
N ALA A 48 27.94 33.81 -12.84
CA ALA A 48 27.08 32.67 -12.65
C ALA A 48 27.77 31.35 -12.19
N ASN A 49 29.09 31.40 -11.90
CA ASN A 49 29.89 30.23 -11.52
C ASN A 49 30.55 30.27 -10.13
N SER A 50 30.19 31.21 -9.25
CA SER A 50 30.79 31.27 -7.91
C SER A 50 29.91 30.69 -6.78
N PHE A 51 28.69 30.25 -7.03
CA PHE A 51 27.82 29.62 -6.01
C PHE A 51 27.84 28.09 -5.97
N ALA A 52 28.58 27.45 -6.87
CA ALA A 52 28.70 25.99 -6.95
C ALA A 52 30.00 25.40 -6.38
N ARG A 53 30.84 26.21 -5.68
CA ARG A 53 32.18 25.77 -5.25
C ARG A 53 32.49 25.94 -3.76
N SER A 54 31.50 26.06 -2.88
CA SER A 54 31.78 26.18 -1.44
C SER A 54 31.03 25.17 -0.54
N SER A 55 30.60 24.05 -1.05
CA SER A 55 30.03 22.95 -0.24
C SER A 55 30.81 21.64 -0.25
N ASP A 56 32.00 21.61 -0.90
CA ASP A 56 32.88 20.44 -0.80
C ASP A 56 33.99 20.68 0.23
N MET A 57 33.61 21.01 1.47
CA MET A 57 34.58 21.04 2.54
C MET A 57 34.25 20.01 3.61
N ALA A 58 35.00 18.94 3.57
CA ALA A 58 35.40 18.09 4.70
C ALA A 58 34.25 17.44 5.49
N TYR A 59 33.56 16.45 4.92
CA TYR A 59 32.97 15.40 5.74
C TYR A 59 34.08 14.40 6.14
N THR A 60 34.95 14.82 7.08
CA THR A 60 35.96 13.95 7.68
C THR A 60 35.30 12.80 8.43
N GLY A 61 35.77 11.60 8.19
CA GLY A 61 35.25 10.28 8.58
C GLY A 61 35.01 9.96 10.07
N ARG A 62 34.75 10.93 10.91
CA ARG A 62 34.32 10.75 12.32
C ARG A 62 32.82 10.66 12.50
N GLY A 63 32.00 11.23 11.59
CA GLY A 63 30.54 11.17 11.66
C GLY A 63 29.94 9.82 11.23
N SER A 64 30.61 9.07 10.36
CA SER A 64 30.07 7.84 9.78
C SER A 64 30.00 6.65 10.76
N LYS A 65 30.97 6.51 11.66
CA LYS A 65 30.99 5.40 12.63
C LYS A 65 29.90 5.55 13.72
N GLY A 66 29.71 6.74 14.26
CA GLY A 66 28.66 6.99 15.27
C GLY A 66 27.25 6.94 14.72
N PHE A 67 27.04 7.35 13.47
CA PHE A 67 25.75 7.26 12.77
C PHE A 67 25.39 5.80 12.42
N ARG A 68 26.38 5.02 11.98
CA ARG A 68 26.22 3.59 11.65
C ARG A 68 25.92 2.77 12.90
N MET A 69 26.59 3.01 14.01
CA MET A 69 26.33 2.34 15.28
C MET A 69 24.94 2.64 15.84
N LYS A 70 24.47 3.87 15.74
CA LYS A 70 23.10 4.25 16.13
C LYS A 70 22.05 3.54 15.24
N GLY A 71 22.31 3.38 13.96
CA GLY A 71 21.45 2.63 13.04
C GLY A 71 21.33 1.15 13.40
N ILE A 72 22.44 0.49 13.63
CA ILE A 72 22.50 -0.94 14.03
C ILE A 72 21.78 -1.16 15.36
N PHE A 73 22.03 -0.31 16.35
CA PHE A 73 21.35 -0.40 17.65
C PHE A 73 19.82 -0.28 17.52
N ARG A 74 19.32 0.61 16.67
CA ARG A 74 17.88 0.77 16.40
C ARG A 74 17.27 -0.48 15.79
N VAL A 75 17.92 -1.04 14.78
CA VAL A 75 17.49 -2.30 14.15
C VAL A 75 17.45 -3.42 15.18
N PHE A 76 18.48 -3.49 16.05
CA PHE A 76 18.52 -4.49 17.12
C PHE A 76 17.38 -4.32 18.12
N VAL A 77 17.10 -3.09 18.58
CA VAL A 77 16.00 -2.82 19.52
C VAL A 77 14.66 -3.18 18.88
N LEU A 78 14.44 -2.78 17.63
CA LEU A 78 13.21 -3.11 16.90
C LEU A 78 13.05 -4.63 16.75
N ALA A 79 14.10 -5.34 16.32
CA ALA A 79 14.08 -6.79 16.20
C ALA A 79 13.85 -7.48 17.55
N ALA A 80 14.52 -7.02 18.61
CA ALA A 80 14.33 -7.55 19.96
C ALA A 80 12.90 -7.35 20.47
N MET A 81 12.27 -6.21 20.17
CA MET A 81 10.87 -5.97 20.51
C MET A 81 9.94 -6.86 19.68
N LEU A 82 10.08 -6.86 18.36
CA LEU A 82 9.16 -7.57 17.47
C LEU A 82 9.25 -9.09 17.61
N LEU A 83 10.44 -9.64 17.82
CA LEU A 83 10.66 -11.07 17.98
C LEU A 83 10.60 -11.52 19.44
N GLY A 84 11.07 -10.69 20.36
CA GLY A 84 11.16 -11.04 21.79
C GLY A 84 9.85 -10.92 22.55
N LEU A 85 9.03 -9.89 22.27
CA LEU A 85 7.80 -9.65 23.04
C LEU A 85 6.81 -10.83 22.96
N PRO A 86 6.47 -11.41 21.80
CA PRO A 86 5.58 -12.57 21.76
C PRO A 86 6.12 -13.77 22.55
N LEU A 87 7.44 -14.01 22.48
CA LEU A 87 8.08 -15.09 23.24
C LEU A 87 8.04 -14.85 24.75
N THR A 88 8.25 -13.61 25.20
CA THR A 88 8.19 -13.29 26.63
C THR A 88 6.82 -13.58 27.25
N GLY A 89 5.75 -13.28 26.53
CA GLY A 89 4.39 -13.56 26.99
C GLY A 89 4.11 -15.05 27.18
N VAL A 90 4.46 -15.87 26.20
CA VAL A 90 4.25 -17.32 26.27
C VAL A 90 5.18 -18.01 27.26
N LEU A 91 6.39 -17.46 27.45
CA LEU A 91 7.33 -17.92 28.50
C LEU A 91 6.74 -17.67 29.90
N VAL A 92 6.24 -16.47 30.16
CA VAL A 92 5.59 -16.12 31.43
C VAL A 92 4.35 -16.98 31.67
N ALA A 93 3.59 -17.28 30.60
CA ALA A 93 2.44 -18.18 30.66
C ALA A 93 2.81 -19.67 30.73
N GLN A 94 4.11 -20.01 30.78
CA GLN A 94 4.63 -21.39 30.83
C GLN A 94 4.14 -22.28 29.67
N ALA A 95 3.86 -21.69 28.49
CA ALA A 95 3.45 -22.45 27.32
C ALA A 95 4.66 -23.22 26.74
N PRO A 96 4.45 -24.44 26.20
CA PRO A 96 5.54 -25.23 25.63
C PRO A 96 6.13 -24.55 24.39
N LEU A 97 7.38 -24.10 24.50
CA LEU A 97 8.06 -23.33 23.42
C LEU A 97 8.25 -24.14 22.14
N SER A 98 8.37 -25.47 22.22
CA SER A 98 8.59 -26.32 21.04
C SER A 98 7.56 -26.12 19.94
N ARG A 99 6.29 -25.82 20.29
CA ARG A 99 5.21 -25.58 19.34
C ARG A 99 5.42 -24.32 18.47
N TYR A 100 6.12 -23.31 18.99
CA TYR A 100 6.38 -22.07 18.27
C TYR A 100 7.58 -22.15 17.31
N PHE A 101 8.42 -23.20 17.46
CA PHE A 101 9.62 -23.43 16.64
C PHE A 101 9.50 -24.64 15.72
N GLU A 102 8.35 -25.30 15.66
CA GLU A 102 8.09 -26.37 14.70
C GLU A 102 8.24 -25.85 13.26
N PHE A 103 9.00 -26.59 12.44
CA PHE A 103 9.22 -26.21 11.04
C PHE A 103 9.24 -27.43 10.10
N PRO A 104 8.45 -27.46 9.03
CA PRO A 104 7.32 -26.54 8.71
C PRO A 104 6.24 -26.54 9.79
N PRO A 105 5.43 -25.45 9.90
CA PRO A 105 4.33 -25.38 10.87
C PRO A 105 3.18 -26.31 10.45
N ARG A 106 3.06 -27.47 11.08
CA ARG A 106 2.03 -28.47 10.76
C ARG A 106 0.99 -28.62 11.86
N THR A 107 1.39 -28.42 13.11
CA THR A 107 0.53 -28.65 14.26
C THR A 107 -0.33 -27.44 14.54
N LEU A 108 -1.67 -27.61 14.51
CA LEU A 108 -2.63 -26.65 15.00
C LEU A 108 -2.91 -26.92 16.48
N TYR A 109 -2.66 -25.94 17.33
CA TYR A 109 -2.84 -26.03 18.78
C TYR A 109 -3.70 -24.91 19.36
N VAL A 110 -4.12 -23.93 18.55
CA VAL A 110 -5.08 -22.90 18.95
C VAL A 110 -6.47 -23.36 18.55
N ALA A 111 -7.34 -23.58 19.53
CA ALA A 111 -8.76 -23.84 19.31
C ALA A 111 -9.49 -22.50 19.29
N HIS A 112 -9.81 -21.99 18.09
CA HIS A 112 -10.44 -20.70 17.93
C HIS A 112 -11.89 -20.68 18.41
N ALA A 113 -12.28 -19.54 18.97
CA ALA A 113 -13.66 -19.29 19.39
C ALA A 113 -14.60 -19.33 18.16
N PRO A 114 -15.81 -19.93 18.32
CA PRO A 114 -16.77 -20.01 17.25
C PRO A 114 -17.33 -18.65 16.85
N PHE A 115 -18.01 -18.60 15.70
CA PHE A 115 -18.65 -17.39 15.20
C PHE A 115 -19.60 -16.76 16.24
N SER A 116 -19.51 -15.44 16.39
CA SER A 116 -20.34 -14.64 17.27
C SER A 116 -20.97 -13.45 16.53
N TRP A 117 -22.30 -13.38 16.52
CA TRP A 117 -23.02 -12.24 15.94
C TRP A 117 -22.69 -10.92 16.63
N VAL A 118 -22.49 -10.93 17.94
CA VAL A 118 -22.13 -9.72 18.69
C VAL A 118 -20.77 -9.20 18.25
N ALA A 119 -19.77 -10.07 18.15
CA ALA A 119 -18.44 -9.70 17.67
C ALA A 119 -18.48 -9.27 16.19
N PHE A 120 -19.20 -10.00 15.35
CA PHE A 120 -19.33 -9.66 13.93
C PHE A 120 -19.93 -8.27 13.71
N ILE A 121 -21.03 -7.96 14.40
CA ILE A 121 -21.67 -6.64 14.31
C ILE A 121 -20.75 -5.55 14.89
N ALA A 122 -20.11 -5.80 16.04
CA ALA A 122 -19.20 -4.84 16.66
C ALA A 122 -18.01 -4.50 15.75
N TYR A 123 -17.35 -5.51 15.17
CA TYR A 123 -16.27 -5.31 14.21
C TYR A 123 -16.76 -4.63 12.93
N SER A 124 -17.95 -4.99 12.42
CA SER A 124 -18.53 -4.33 11.24
C SER A 124 -18.76 -2.84 11.50
N LEU A 125 -19.36 -2.48 12.63
CA LEU A 125 -19.60 -1.08 13.01
C LEU A 125 -18.27 -0.33 13.20
N PHE A 126 -17.27 -0.95 13.82
CA PHE A 126 -15.95 -0.37 13.98
C PHE A 126 -15.28 -0.09 12.61
N ILE A 127 -15.29 -1.07 11.71
CA ILE A 127 -14.71 -0.94 10.35
C ILE A 127 -15.44 0.18 9.60
N LEU A 128 -16.77 0.23 9.65
CA LEU A 128 -17.58 1.26 9.01
C LEU A 128 -17.32 2.64 9.63
N ALA A 129 -17.15 2.73 10.93
CA ALA A 129 -16.83 3.99 11.61
C ALA A 129 -15.45 4.53 11.20
N VAL A 130 -14.46 3.65 11.00
CA VAL A 130 -13.11 4.04 10.61
C VAL A 130 -13.01 4.30 9.09
N ALA A 131 -13.50 3.39 8.25
CA ALA A 131 -13.34 3.48 6.79
C ALA A 131 -14.44 4.33 6.12
N GLY A 132 -15.64 4.39 6.71
CA GLY A 132 -16.80 5.10 6.15
C GLY A 132 -16.56 6.57 5.84
N PRO A 133 -15.96 7.37 6.73
CA PRO A 133 -15.64 8.78 6.46
C PRO A 133 -14.75 8.96 5.23
N PHE A 134 -13.75 8.09 5.05
CA PHE A 134 -12.87 8.11 3.87
C PHE A 134 -13.64 7.79 2.59
N LEU A 135 -14.46 6.75 2.63
CA LEU A 135 -15.29 6.37 1.49
C LEU A 135 -16.29 7.47 1.14
N MET A 136 -17.00 8.03 2.12
CA MET A 136 -17.94 9.13 1.90
C MET A 136 -17.23 10.36 1.32
N HIS A 137 -16.04 10.68 1.82
CA HIS A 137 -15.25 11.79 1.30
C HIS A 137 -14.84 11.54 -0.15
N ALA A 138 -14.38 10.33 -0.49
CA ALA A 138 -14.05 9.91 -1.84
C ALA A 138 -15.24 10.05 -2.80
N LEU A 139 -16.42 9.60 -2.39
CA LEU A 139 -17.65 9.67 -3.21
C LEU A 139 -18.14 11.11 -3.43
N ARG A 140 -17.94 12.01 -2.47
CA ARG A 140 -18.32 13.42 -2.58
C ARG A 140 -17.35 14.24 -3.44
N ASN A 141 -16.07 13.90 -3.42
CA ASN A 141 -15.04 14.58 -4.21
C ASN A 141 -14.90 13.89 -5.57
N ARG A 142 -15.80 14.23 -6.50
CA ARG A 142 -15.75 13.70 -7.86
C ARG A 142 -14.46 14.14 -8.56
N PRO A 143 -13.86 13.28 -9.40
CA PRO A 143 -12.71 13.66 -10.21
C PRO A 143 -13.05 14.92 -11.04
N GLN A 144 -12.28 15.97 -10.87
CA GLN A 144 -12.32 17.07 -11.83
C GLN A 144 -11.83 16.54 -13.19
N ALA A 145 -12.43 17.06 -14.27
CA ALA A 145 -12.01 16.70 -15.62
C ALA A 145 -10.49 16.79 -15.73
N PRO A 146 -9.82 15.79 -16.32
CA PRO A 146 -8.37 15.81 -16.40
C PRO A 146 -7.92 17.06 -17.13
N LEU A 147 -7.07 17.87 -16.48
CA LEU A 147 -6.26 18.87 -17.18
C LEU A 147 -5.62 18.15 -18.37
N LYS A 148 -5.61 18.81 -19.56
CA LYS A 148 -5.01 18.26 -20.79
C LYS A 148 -3.64 17.65 -20.44
N THR A 149 -3.63 16.35 -20.25
CA THR A 149 -2.39 15.60 -19.98
C THR A 149 -1.67 15.39 -21.32
N PRO A 150 -0.33 15.46 -21.35
CA PRO A 150 0.44 15.04 -22.53
C PRO A 150 -0.01 13.64 -22.97
N PRO A 151 0.12 13.31 -24.26
CA PRO A 151 -0.25 11.98 -24.73
C PRO A 151 0.47 10.91 -23.90
N ALA A 152 -0.35 10.03 -23.28
CA ALA A 152 0.18 8.96 -22.44
C ALA A 152 1.02 8.00 -23.29
N PRO A 153 2.19 7.54 -22.81
CA PRO A 153 2.98 6.54 -23.52
C PRO A 153 2.18 5.23 -23.71
N LEU A 154 2.55 4.47 -24.73
CA LEU A 154 1.97 3.15 -24.95
C LEU A 154 2.26 2.24 -23.74
N PHE A 155 1.37 1.28 -23.51
CA PHE A 155 1.62 0.26 -22.51
C PHE A 155 2.88 -0.53 -22.92
N PRO A 156 3.87 -0.66 -22.03
CA PRO A 156 5.19 -1.19 -22.42
C PRO A 156 5.13 -2.68 -22.76
N TRP A 157 6.00 -3.15 -23.67
CA TRP A 157 6.05 -4.55 -24.08
C TRP A 157 6.25 -5.52 -22.90
N TRP A 158 7.09 -5.16 -21.93
CA TRP A 158 7.30 -5.97 -20.72
C TRP A 158 6.07 -6.02 -19.81
N GLY A 159 5.23 -4.99 -19.85
CA GLY A 159 3.93 -5.00 -19.18
C GLY A 159 2.99 -6.02 -19.83
N TRP A 160 2.98 -6.12 -21.18
CA TRP A 160 2.26 -7.17 -21.91
C TRP A 160 2.78 -8.56 -21.60
N CYS A 161 4.11 -8.74 -21.45
CA CYS A 161 4.67 -9.99 -20.95
C CYS A 161 4.11 -10.36 -19.57
N GLY A 162 3.96 -9.35 -18.69
CA GLY A 162 3.29 -9.53 -17.39
C GLY A 162 1.84 -10.02 -17.55
N VAL A 163 1.05 -9.38 -18.40
CA VAL A 163 -0.34 -9.79 -18.66
C VAL A 163 -0.43 -11.23 -19.17
N VAL A 164 0.37 -11.57 -20.18
CA VAL A 164 0.37 -12.93 -20.77
C VAL A 164 0.80 -13.97 -19.73
N LEU A 165 1.90 -13.71 -19.00
CA LEU A 165 2.36 -14.59 -17.93
C LEU A 165 1.27 -14.76 -16.86
N GLY A 166 0.58 -13.69 -16.49
CA GLY A 166 -0.49 -13.73 -15.51
C GLY A 166 -1.66 -14.59 -15.94
N VAL A 167 -2.12 -14.42 -17.18
CA VAL A 167 -3.22 -15.23 -17.73
C VAL A 167 -2.83 -16.71 -17.81
N VAL A 168 -1.65 -17.01 -18.33
CA VAL A 168 -1.16 -18.40 -18.43
C VAL A 168 -1.00 -19.03 -17.05
N SER A 169 -0.36 -18.33 -16.12
CA SER A 169 -0.16 -18.83 -14.76
C SER A 169 -1.49 -19.02 -14.01
N TRP A 170 -2.48 -18.16 -14.25
CA TRP A 170 -3.81 -18.29 -13.65
C TRP A 170 -4.56 -19.51 -14.18
N ILE A 171 -4.53 -19.71 -15.50
CA ILE A 171 -5.12 -20.93 -16.11
C ILE A 171 -4.46 -22.17 -15.52
N LEU A 172 -3.13 -22.19 -15.41
CA LEU A 172 -2.38 -23.31 -14.84
C LEU A 172 -2.66 -23.50 -13.33
N ALA A 173 -2.84 -22.41 -12.58
CA ALA A 173 -3.14 -22.49 -11.14
C ALA A 173 -4.52 -23.11 -10.85
N TRP A 174 -5.51 -22.76 -11.65
CA TRP A 174 -6.91 -23.16 -11.39
C TRP A 174 -7.34 -24.45 -12.06
N ASN A 175 -6.58 -24.92 -13.07
CA ASN A 175 -6.86 -26.18 -13.75
C ASN A 175 -5.85 -27.26 -13.36
N ARG A 176 -6.25 -28.53 -13.46
CA ARG A 176 -5.44 -29.71 -13.09
C ARG A 176 -5.03 -30.47 -14.35
N PHE A 177 -4.11 -29.88 -15.15
CA PHE A 177 -3.58 -30.51 -16.34
C PHE A 177 -2.59 -31.63 -15.96
N PRO A 178 -2.76 -32.89 -16.44
CA PRO A 178 -1.87 -34.00 -16.09
C PRO A 178 -0.39 -33.73 -16.41
N TRP A 179 -0.10 -33.05 -17.53
CA TRP A 179 1.27 -32.70 -17.94
C TRP A 179 1.91 -31.64 -17.05
N PHE A 180 1.11 -30.88 -16.27
CA PHE A 180 1.60 -29.80 -15.40
C PHE A 180 1.63 -30.21 -13.91
N SER A 181 1.24 -31.42 -13.57
CA SER A 181 1.06 -31.89 -12.18
C SER A 181 2.27 -31.64 -11.29
N ASN A 182 3.49 -31.84 -11.80
CA ASN A 182 4.75 -31.62 -11.04
C ASN A 182 5.02 -30.16 -10.69
N TYR A 183 4.42 -29.21 -11.40
CA TYR A 183 4.60 -27.77 -11.20
C TYR A 183 3.35 -27.10 -10.62
N GLN A 184 2.29 -27.87 -10.42
CA GLN A 184 0.97 -27.36 -10.00
C GLN A 184 1.01 -26.59 -8.67
N ALA A 185 1.89 -26.98 -7.76
CA ALA A 185 2.06 -26.34 -6.46
C ALA A 185 2.85 -25.01 -6.50
N HIS A 186 3.45 -24.67 -7.65
CA HIS A 186 4.41 -23.57 -7.76
C HIS A 186 3.89 -22.36 -8.54
N THR A 187 2.58 -22.26 -8.75
CA THR A 187 1.95 -21.21 -9.59
C THR A 187 1.86 -19.84 -8.93
N PHE A 188 2.00 -19.74 -7.62
CA PHE A 188 1.85 -18.48 -6.88
C PHE A 188 2.91 -17.44 -7.26
N THR A 189 4.18 -17.80 -7.22
CA THR A 189 5.27 -16.86 -7.54
C THR A 189 5.18 -16.32 -8.97
N PRO A 190 4.97 -17.12 -10.04
CA PRO A 190 4.75 -16.61 -11.39
C PRO A 190 3.56 -15.64 -11.50
N LEU A 191 2.45 -15.92 -10.84
CA LEU A 191 1.29 -15.01 -10.79
C LEU A 191 1.67 -13.64 -10.23
N TRP A 192 2.44 -13.61 -9.15
CA TRP A 192 2.82 -12.36 -8.51
C TRP A 192 3.91 -11.60 -9.26
N ILE A 193 4.85 -12.27 -9.90
CA ILE A 193 5.80 -11.62 -10.82
C ILE A 193 5.03 -10.98 -11.99
N ALA A 194 4.06 -11.70 -12.54
CA ALA A 194 3.19 -11.20 -13.59
C ALA A 194 2.39 -9.95 -13.16
N TYR A 195 1.81 -9.98 -11.97
CA TYR A 195 1.12 -8.83 -11.38
C TYR A 195 2.06 -7.63 -11.22
N ILE A 196 3.25 -7.84 -10.65
CA ILE A 196 4.24 -6.79 -10.43
C ILE A 196 4.64 -6.13 -11.75
N LEU A 197 4.91 -6.91 -12.81
CA LEU A 197 5.19 -6.38 -14.13
C LEU A 197 4.00 -5.58 -14.68
N THR A 198 2.80 -6.13 -14.60
CA THR A 198 1.58 -5.51 -15.11
C THR A 198 1.28 -4.18 -14.43
N VAL A 199 1.32 -4.13 -13.09
CA VAL A 199 1.01 -2.90 -12.35
C VAL A 199 2.06 -1.81 -12.54
N ASN A 200 3.34 -2.17 -12.66
CA ASN A 200 4.39 -1.23 -13.04
C ASN A 200 4.20 -0.75 -14.50
N GLY A 201 3.71 -1.61 -15.40
CA GLY A 201 3.31 -1.23 -16.76
C GLY A 201 2.18 -0.20 -16.77
N PHE A 202 1.18 -0.35 -15.90
CA PHE A 202 0.12 0.66 -15.74
C PHE A 202 0.64 1.98 -15.17
N ALA A 203 1.53 1.94 -14.18
CA ALA A 203 2.18 3.15 -13.67
C ALA A 203 2.97 3.87 -14.78
N PHE A 204 3.77 3.12 -15.55
CA PHE A 204 4.52 3.65 -16.69
C PHE A 204 3.62 4.28 -17.75
N ARG A 205 2.55 3.60 -18.15
CA ARG A 205 1.58 4.13 -19.11
C ARG A 205 0.98 5.47 -18.69
N ARG A 206 0.83 5.70 -17.37
CA ARG A 206 0.24 6.94 -16.86
C ARG A 206 1.22 8.09 -16.70
N THR A 207 2.46 7.79 -16.32
CA THR A 207 3.42 8.81 -15.89
C THR A 207 4.69 8.87 -16.73
N GLY A 208 4.85 7.97 -17.70
CA GLY A 208 6.08 7.81 -18.50
C GLY A 208 7.21 7.13 -17.73
N THR A 209 7.02 6.76 -16.48
CA THR A 209 8.02 6.09 -15.64
C THR A 209 7.35 5.22 -14.58
N CYS A 210 8.13 4.36 -13.92
CA CYS A 210 7.69 3.59 -12.75
C CYS A 210 8.87 3.30 -11.83
N LEU A 211 8.61 2.82 -10.62
CA LEU A 211 9.63 2.54 -9.62
C LEU A 211 10.67 1.52 -10.13
N LEU A 212 10.21 0.49 -10.83
CA LEU A 212 11.08 -0.52 -11.46
C LEU A 212 12.13 0.11 -12.38
N LEU A 213 11.78 1.12 -13.18
CA LEU A 213 12.70 1.78 -14.12
C LEU A 213 13.48 2.92 -13.47
N ARG A 214 12.85 3.68 -12.57
CA ARG A 214 13.44 4.86 -11.96
C ARG A 214 14.46 4.53 -10.88
N ARG A 215 14.28 3.42 -10.17
CA ARG A 215 15.15 2.98 -9.06
C ARG A 215 15.29 1.45 -9.03
N PRO A 216 15.87 0.83 -10.08
CA PRO A 216 15.86 -0.61 -10.27
C PRO A 216 16.51 -1.37 -9.10
N LEU A 217 17.66 -0.93 -8.62
CA LEU A 217 18.34 -1.61 -7.50
C LEU A 217 17.52 -1.55 -6.20
N ALA A 218 16.95 -0.39 -5.88
CA ALA A 218 16.11 -0.26 -4.69
C ALA A 218 14.83 -1.10 -4.83
N PHE A 219 14.25 -1.18 -6.04
CA PHE A 219 13.11 -2.03 -6.31
C PHE A 219 13.44 -3.53 -6.15
N LEU A 220 14.59 -3.97 -6.67
CA LEU A 220 15.07 -5.35 -6.52
C LEU A 220 15.36 -5.70 -5.05
N LEU A 221 15.85 -4.74 -4.25
CA LEU A 221 16.05 -4.94 -2.81
C LEU A 221 14.74 -5.13 -2.04
N LEU A 222 13.60 -4.70 -2.58
CA LEU A 222 12.30 -4.97 -1.95
C LEU A 222 12.00 -6.47 -1.88
N PHE A 223 12.49 -7.30 -2.80
CA PHE A 223 12.23 -8.74 -2.81
C PHE A 223 12.81 -9.46 -1.59
N PRO A 224 14.12 -9.41 -1.31
CA PRO A 224 14.67 -10.07 -0.13
C PRO A 224 14.14 -9.46 1.18
N VAL A 225 13.91 -8.14 1.23
CA VAL A 225 13.29 -7.50 2.40
C VAL A 225 11.85 -7.97 2.59
N SER A 226 11.09 -8.12 1.51
CA SER A 226 9.74 -8.67 1.52
C SER A 226 9.70 -10.09 2.06
N ALA A 227 10.64 -10.95 1.64
CA ALA A 227 10.73 -12.32 2.15
C ALA A 227 10.95 -12.33 3.67
N GLY A 228 11.93 -11.57 4.18
CA GLY A 228 12.15 -11.44 5.62
C GLY A 228 10.97 -10.85 6.37
N PHE A 229 10.31 -9.87 5.78
CA PHE A 229 9.13 -9.22 6.34
C PHE A 229 7.95 -10.19 6.47
N TRP A 230 7.66 -11.01 5.46
CA TRP A 230 6.58 -11.99 5.57
C TRP A 230 6.95 -13.17 6.47
N TRP A 231 8.21 -13.61 6.52
CA TRP A 231 8.67 -14.59 7.51
C TRP A 231 8.45 -14.12 8.94
N PHE A 232 8.53 -12.80 9.19
CA PHE A 232 8.13 -12.23 10.47
C PHE A 232 6.63 -12.42 10.74
N PHE A 233 5.74 -12.26 9.76
CA PHE A 233 4.31 -12.56 9.93
C PHE A 233 4.04 -14.05 10.13
N GLU A 234 4.77 -14.93 9.46
CA GLU A 234 4.71 -16.38 9.72
C GLU A 234 5.12 -16.71 11.17
N TYR A 235 6.16 -16.04 11.66
CA TYR A 235 6.54 -16.14 13.05
C TYR A 235 5.43 -15.66 13.99
N LEU A 236 4.80 -14.51 13.75
CA LEU A 236 3.66 -14.04 14.55
C LEU A 236 2.45 -14.98 14.46
N ASN A 237 2.22 -15.55 13.29
CA ASN A 237 1.13 -16.51 13.11
C ASN A 237 1.32 -17.79 13.96
N ARG A 238 2.54 -18.14 14.37
CA ARG A 238 2.74 -19.23 15.33
C ARG A 238 2.04 -19.00 16.67
N PHE A 239 1.78 -17.76 17.04
CA PHE A 239 1.15 -17.41 18.31
C PHE A 239 -0.39 -17.35 18.22
N VAL A 240 -0.94 -17.12 17.04
CA VAL A 240 -2.40 -16.96 16.83
C VAL A 240 -3.01 -18.02 15.90
N GLN A 241 -2.24 -18.60 15.00
CA GLN A 241 -2.67 -19.59 14.01
C GLN A 241 -3.90 -19.17 13.19
N ASN A 242 -3.96 -17.90 12.77
CA ASN A 242 -5.07 -17.37 11.98
C ASN A 242 -5.12 -17.90 10.56
N TRP A 243 -4.04 -18.49 10.06
CA TRP A 243 -4.00 -19.22 8.79
C TRP A 243 -3.09 -20.42 8.85
N SER A 244 -3.37 -21.39 8.00
CA SER A 244 -2.56 -22.59 7.79
C SER A 244 -2.48 -22.92 6.31
N TYR A 245 -1.46 -23.67 5.90
CA TYR A 245 -1.24 -24.08 4.52
C TYR A 245 -1.75 -25.51 4.31
N THR A 246 -2.39 -25.73 3.16
CA THR A 246 -2.98 -27.03 2.79
C THR A 246 -2.70 -27.39 1.33
N GLY A 247 -3.06 -28.61 0.94
CA GLY A 247 -3.04 -29.09 -0.43
C GLY A 247 -1.73 -29.74 -0.89
N VAL A 248 -0.60 -29.40 -0.26
CA VAL A 248 0.71 -30.02 -0.57
C VAL A 248 1.54 -30.14 0.70
N ASP A 249 2.21 -31.27 0.84
CA ASP A 249 3.08 -31.57 1.97
C ASP A 249 4.55 -31.46 1.54
N PHE A 250 5.12 -30.29 1.68
CA PHE A 250 6.50 -30.02 1.34
C PHE A 250 7.47 -30.49 2.45
N GLY A 251 8.63 -31.00 2.05
CA GLY A 251 9.76 -31.16 2.96
C GLY A 251 10.26 -29.80 3.49
N PRO A 252 11.01 -29.76 4.63
CA PRO A 252 11.44 -28.50 5.25
C PRO A 252 12.21 -27.56 4.31
N GLY A 253 13.11 -28.09 3.48
CA GLY A 253 13.90 -27.31 2.52
C GLY A 253 13.05 -26.74 1.38
N GLU A 254 12.12 -27.55 0.83
CA GLU A 254 11.19 -27.12 -0.21
C GLU A 254 10.23 -26.06 0.31
N TYR A 255 9.66 -26.28 1.50
CA TYR A 255 8.77 -25.31 2.15
C TYR A 255 9.50 -23.97 2.32
N PHE A 256 10.72 -23.98 2.86
CA PHE A 256 11.50 -22.75 3.02
C PHE A 256 11.74 -22.03 1.70
N LEU A 257 12.17 -22.76 0.66
CA LEU A 257 12.47 -22.19 -0.64
C LEU A 257 11.24 -21.57 -1.30
N PHE A 258 10.16 -22.35 -1.44
CA PHE A 258 8.96 -21.89 -2.16
C PHE A 258 8.18 -20.83 -1.40
N ALA A 259 8.12 -20.92 -0.07
CA ALA A 259 7.57 -19.88 0.76
C ALA A 259 8.38 -18.57 0.64
N THR A 260 9.71 -18.64 0.73
CA THR A 260 10.58 -17.47 0.58
C THR A 260 10.42 -16.78 -0.77
N LEU A 261 10.34 -17.54 -1.86
CA LEU A 261 10.09 -16.98 -3.21
C LEU A 261 8.73 -16.29 -3.27
N SER A 262 7.69 -16.90 -2.74
CA SER A 262 6.35 -16.33 -2.70
C SER A 262 6.29 -15.07 -1.83
N PHE A 263 6.86 -15.11 -0.64
CA PHE A 263 6.91 -13.99 0.31
C PHE A 263 7.73 -12.80 -0.20
N SER A 264 8.69 -13.04 -1.09
CA SER A 264 9.49 -11.99 -1.70
C SER A 264 8.67 -11.00 -2.55
N THR A 265 7.49 -11.38 -2.99
CA THR A 265 6.67 -10.60 -3.94
C THR A 265 5.75 -9.57 -3.29
N VAL A 266 5.56 -9.61 -1.96
CA VAL A 266 4.57 -8.79 -1.24
C VAL A 266 4.88 -7.30 -1.31
N LEU A 267 6.05 -6.86 -0.87
CA LEU A 267 6.42 -5.44 -0.88
C LEU A 267 6.53 -4.85 -2.29
N PRO A 268 7.13 -5.53 -3.30
CA PRO A 268 7.14 -5.04 -4.66
C PRO A 268 5.75 -4.86 -5.25
N ALA A 269 4.83 -5.80 -5.00
CA ALA A 269 3.45 -5.74 -5.47
C ALA A 269 2.70 -4.55 -4.87
N ILE A 270 2.68 -4.41 -3.54
CA ILE A 270 1.98 -3.32 -2.85
C ILE A 270 2.58 -1.97 -3.22
N THR A 271 3.91 -1.85 -3.30
CA THR A 271 4.58 -0.59 -3.63
C THR A 271 4.28 -0.17 -5.06
N GLY A 272 4.33 -1.09 -6.03
CA GLY A 272 3.95 -0.82 -7.42
C GLY A 272 2.48 -0.43 -7.56
N THR A 273 1.59 -1.13 -6.86
CA THR A 273 0.15 -0.82 -6.83
C THR A 273 -0.12 0.55 -6.23
N ARG A 274 0.54 0.92 -5.12
CA ARG A 274 0.44 2.25 -4.52
C ARG A 274 0.90 3.33 -5.50
N GLU A 275 2.04 3.14 -6.17
CA GLU A 275 2.54 4.09 -7.17
C GLU A 275 1.53 4.28 -8.30
N TRP A 276 0.98 3.20 -8.83
CA TRP A 276 -0.05 3.24 -9.86
C TRP A 276 -1.30 3.98 -9.38
N LEU A 277 -1.85 3.64 -8.22
CA LEU A 277 -3.03 4.31 -7.66
C LEU A 277 -2.79 5.82 -7.47
N LEU A 278 -1.65 6.20 -6.88
CA LEU A 278 -1.30 7.61 -6.62
C LEU A 278 -0.99 8.40 -7.90
N SER A 279 -0.83 7.73 -9.06
CA SER A 279 -0.65 8.40 -10.35
C SER A 279 -1.91 9.11 -10.87
N TYR A 280 -3.07 8.86 -10.28
CA TYR A 280 -4.32 9.52 -10.66
C TYR A 280 -4.45 10.87 -9.96
N SER A 281 -4.73 11.94 -10.71
CA SER A 281 -4.86 13.32 -10.20
C SER A 281 -5.96 13.48 -9.13
N TRP A 282 -6.96 12.59 -9.16
CA TRP A 282 -8.04 12.56 -8.18
C TRP A 282 -7.55 12.49 -6.72
N TRP A 283 -6.42 11.82 -6.46
CA TRP A 283 -5.85 11.74 -5.10
C TRP A 283 -5.46 13.10 -4.53
N GLY A 284 -4.96 14.02 -5.40
CA GLY A 284 -4.65 15.38 -5.01
C GLY A 284 -5.90 16.13 -4.52
N SER A 285 -7.00 16.05 -5.27
CA SER A 285 -8.24 16.73 -4.89
C SER A 285 -8.97 16.06 -3.72
N ALA A 286 -8.92 14.72 -3.62
CA ALA A 286 -9.67 14.02 -2.59
C ALA A 286 -8.97 14.05 -1.23
N TYR A 287 -7.65 13.83 -1.15
CA TYR A 287 -6.99 13.52 0.12
C TYR A 287 -5.80 14.41 0.47
N GLN A 288 -5.45 15.41 -0.36
CA GLN A 288 -4.34 16.33 -0.06
C GLN A 288 -4.67 17.28 1.09
N HIS A 289 -5.95 17.66 1.24
CA HIS A 289 -6.44 18.58 2.27
C HIS A 289 -7.71 18.01 2.92
N PHE A 290 -7.62 16.79 3.44
CA PHE A 290 -8.81 16.14 4.02
C PHE A 290 -9.07 16.69 5.42
N PHE A 291 -8.45 16.18 6.47
CA PHE A 291 -8.50 16.78 7.79
C PHE A 291 -7.13 16.66 8.49
N PRO A 292 -6.67 17.71 9.19
CA PRO A 292 -5.40 17.68 9.90
C PRO A 292 -5.52 16.90 11.21
N VAL A 293 -4.52 16.05 11.49
CA VAL A 293 -4.37 15.36 12.77
C VAL A 293 -3.19 15.95 13.52
N ARG A 294 -3.47 16.68 14.59
CA ARG A 294 -2.46 17.32 15.43
C ARG A 294 -2.48 16.72 16.82
N ILE A 295 -1.33 16.23 17.28
CA ILE A 295 -1.18 15.63 18.61
C ILE A 295 -0.38 16.61 19.48
N SER A 296 -0.98 17.08 20.58
CA SER A 296 -0.39 18.10 21.46
C SER A 296 0.92 17.63 22.09
N SER A 297 1.02 16.36 22.47
CA SER A 297 2.20 15.76 23.08
C SER A 297 2.64 14.50 22.34
N PRO A 298 3.27 14.62 21.13
CA PRO A 298 3.55 13.47 20.28
C PRO A 298 4.37 12.37 20.95
N ARG A 299 5.36 12.74 21.77
CA ARG A 299 6.22 11.75 22.45
C ARG A 299 5.50 11.00 23.55
N LEU A 300 4.67 11.68 24.35
CA LEU A 300 3.87 11.02 25.38
C LEU A 300 2.87 10.07 24.74
N PHE A 301 2.19 10.52 23.69
CA PHE A 301 1.28 9.67 22.91
C PHE A 301 2.00 8.46 22.33
N ALA A 302 3.17 8.67 21.67
CA ALA A 302 3.97 7.57 21.11
C ALA A 302 4.46 6.60 22.20
N GLY A 303 4.84 7.11 23.38
CA GLY A 303 5.20 6.26 24.52
C GLY A 303 4.05 5.37 25.00
N ALA A 304 2.85 5.95 25.12
CA ALA A 304 1.64 5.21 25.51
C ALA A 304 1.28 4.14 24.43
N VAL A 305 1.30 4.50 23.15
CA VAL A 305 1.03 3.59 22.03
C VAL A 305 2.06 2.48 21.99
N LEU A 306 3.36 2.78 22.17
CA LEU A 306 4.44 1.80 22.20
C LEU A 306 4.22 0.79 23.32
N THR A 307 3.88 1.26 24.53
CA THR A 307 3.63 0.40 25.69
C THR A 307 2.41 -0.49 25.45
N ALA A 308 1.31 0.07 24.99
CA ALA A 308 0.08 -0.68 24.71
C ALA A 308 0.29 -1.73 23.60
N SER A 309 0.96 -1.35 22.50
CA SER A 309 1.25 -2.27 21.40
C SER A 309 2.24 -3.35 21.79
N GLY A 310 3.27 -3.00 22.59
CA GLY A 310 4.22 -3.96 23.12
C GLY A 310 3.57 -4.96 24.08
N ALA A 311 2.72 -4.50 24.99
CA ALA A 311 1.93 -5.37 25.86
C ALA A 311 1.00 -6.29 25.06
N GLY A 312 0.28 -5.73 24.07
CA GLY A 312 -0.59 -6.50 23.19
C GLY A 312 0.17 -7.58 22.42
N LEU A 313 1.35 -7.25 21.90
CA LEU A 313 2.19 -8.20 21.18
C LEU A 313 2.73 -9.30 22.12
N SER A 314 3.08 -8.95 23.36
CA SER A 314 3.50 -9.94 24.38
C SER A 314 2.38 -10.90 24.74
N LEU A 315 1.16 -10.43 24.84
CA LEU A 315 0.00 -11.24 25.22
C LEU A 315 -0.63 -11.99 24.04
N LEU A 316 -0.14 -11.80 22.83
CA LEU A 316 -0.71 -12.35 21.60
C LEU A 316 -0.89 -13.87 21.67
N GLY A 317 0.12 -14.60 22.10
CA GLY A 317 0.08 -16.06 22.24
C GLY A 317 -0.60 -16.58 23.51
N VAL A 318 -0.92 -15.68 24.46
CA VAL A 318 -1.67 -16.01 25.69
C VAL A 318 -3.19 -15.88 25.48
N HIS A 319 -3.59 -14.88 24.70
CA HIS A 319 -5.00 -14.60 24.39
C HIS A 319 -5.21 -14.47 22.87
N PRO A 320 -4.93 -15.53 22.07
CA PRO A 320 -4.92 -15.44 20.61
C PRO A 320 -6.25 -14.96 20.04
N ASP A 321 -7.39 -15.44 20.55
CA ASP A 321 -8.70 -15.10 20.03
C ASP A 321 -9.12 -13.63 20.25
N HIS A 322 -8.63 -13.00 21.33
CA HIS A 322 -8.98 -11.61 21.64
C HIS A 322 -7.99 -10.61 21.05
N LEU A 323 -6.76 -11.04 20.81
CA LEU A 323 -5.68 -10.15 20.40
C LEU A 323 -5.19 -10.40 18.96
N PHE A 324 -5.79 -11.33 18.22
CA PHE A 324 -5.36 -11.70 16.86
C PHE A 324 -5.19 -10.50 15.92
N ALA A 325 -6.06 -9.49 16.03
CA ALA A 325 -5.98 -8.29 15.21
C ALA A 325 -4.68 -7.48 15.44
N LEU A 326 -4.05 -7.61 16.63
CA LEU A 326 -2.81 -6.93 16.97
C LEU A 326 -1.60 -7.49 16.21
N LEU A 327 -1.71 -8.68 15.64
CA LEU A 327 -0.72 -9.21 14.70
C LEU A 327 -0.50 -8.24 13.53
N TRP A 328 -1.57 -7.61 13.03
CA TRP A 328 -1.56 -6.68 11.88
C TRP A 328 -1.33 -5.22 12.25
N VAL A 329 -1.42 -4.86 13.53
CA VAL A 329 -1.42 -3.46 13.96
C VAL A 329 -0.25 -3.14 14.88
N SER A 330 0.09 -4.05 15.81
CA SER A 330 1.14 -3.76 16.80
C SER A 330 2.52 -3.52 16.20
N PRO A 331 2.99 -4.27 15.19
CA PRO A 331 4.31 -4.01 14.61
C PRO A 331 4.39 -2.62 13.96
N LEU A 332 3.35 -2.22 13.22
CA LEU A 332 3.24 -0.87 12.66
C LEU A 332 3.33 0.21 13.75
N LEU A 333 2.53 0.05 14.80
CA LEU A 333 2.47 1.04 15.90
C LEU A 333 3.78 1.11 16.67
N ILE A 334 4.44 -0.02 16.95
CA ILE A 334 5.78 -0.07 17.58
C ILE A 334 6.77 0.69 16.71
N LEU A 335 6.84 0.39 15.42
CA LEU A 335 7.79 0.99 14.50
C LEU A 335 7.58 2.51 14.37
N VAL A 336 6.34 2.96 14.19
CA VAL A 336 6.03 4.40 14.10
C VAL A 336 6.27 5.11 15.42
N SER A 337 5.90 4.51 16.55
CA SER A 337 6.16 5.08 17.88
C SER A 337 7.65 5.28 18.13
N LEU A 338 8.49 4.30 17.78
CA LEU A 338 9.95 4.44 17.86
C LEU A 338 10.45 5.59 16.96
N GLN A 339 9.92 5.73 15.73
CA GLN A 339 10.28 6.84 14.86
C GLN A 339 9.93 8.20 15.47
N VAL A 340 8.75 8.35 16.08
CA VAL A 340 8.34 9.58 16.77
C VAL A 340 9.27 9.89 17.97
N LEU A 341 9.56 8.88 18.81
CA LEU A 341 10.45 9.05 19.96
C LEU A 341 11.87 9.44 19.54
N LEU A 342 12.34 8.93 18.40
CA LEU A 342 13.63 9.25 17.80
C LEU A 342 13.62 10.55 16.98
N LYS A 343 12.49 11.26 16.91
CA LYS A 343 12.28 12.50 16.13
C LYS A 343 12.50 12.27 14.62
N GLU A 344 12.14 11.10 14.12
CA GLU A 344 12.20 10.79 12.70
C GLU A 344 10.88 11.15 12.01
N ILE A 345 10.96 11.47 10.72
CA ILE A 345 9.76 11.60 9.87
C ILE A 345 9.16 10.20 9.69
N HIS A 346 7.87 10.06 9.82
CA HIS A 346 7.14 8.81 9.64
C HIS A 346 5.97 8.97 8.67
N ILE A 347 5.32 7.87 8.29
CA ILE A 347 4.25 7.89 7.27
C ILE A 347 3.05 8.75 7.66
N PHE A 348 2.83 8.99 8.95
CA PHE A 348 1.74 9.83 9.45
C PHE A 348 2.13 11.30 9.61
N SER A 349 3.39 11.69 9.40
CA SER A 349 3.82 13.09 9.52
C SER A 349 3.04 14.05 8.60
N PRO A 350 2.68 13.69 7.35
CA PRO A 350 1.90 14.58 6.49
C PRO A 350 0.47 14.84 6.96
N LEU A 351 -0.06 14.03 7.89
CA LEU A 351 -1.42 14.20 8.43
C LEU A 351 -1.57 15.48 9.25
N GLU A 352 -0.48 16.03 9.79
CA GLU A 352 -0.49 17.32 10.48
C GLU A 352 -0.96 18.45 9.56
N GLY A 353 -0.64 18.37 8.27
CA GLY A 353 -1.12 19.25 7.19
C GLY A 353 -2.41 18.79 6.53
N GLY A 354 -2.98 17.65 6.93
CA GLY A 354 -4.19 17.07 6.33
C GLY A 354 -3.94 16.24 5.07
N ASP A 355 -2.68 15.91 4.74
CA ASP A 355 -2.36 15.08 3.57
C ASP A 355 -2.45 13.59 3.89
N TRP A 356 -3.55 12.98 3.45
CA TRP A 356 -3.85 11.56 3.65
C TRP A 356 -3.54 10.68 2.44
N ARG A 357 -3.07 11.26 1.33
CA ARG A 357 -2.87 10.53 0.07
C ARG A 357 -2.05 9.27 0.24
N PHE A 358 -0.92 9.39 0.96
CA PHE A 358 -0.02 8.26 1.16
C PHE A 358 -0.65 7.16 2.01
N VAL A 359 -1.33 7.52 3.10
CA VAL A 359 -2.00 6.59 4.02
C VAL A 359 -3.10 5.83 3.29
N VAL A 360 -4.02 6.56 2.66
CA VAL A 360 -5.16 5.95 1.95
C VAL A 360 -4.68 5.15 0.74
N GLY A 361 -3.71 5.67 -0.03
CA GLY A 361 -3.12 4.96 -1.17
C GLY A 361 -2.44 3.65 -0.76
N SER A 362 -1.73 3.63 0.37
CA SER A 362 -1.09 2.42 0.91
C SER A 362 -2.11 1.37 1.36
N ALA A 363 -3.14 1.80 2.09
CA ALA A 363 -4.22 0.93 2.56
C ALA A 363 -4.98 0.29 1.38
N LEU A 364 -5.34 1.09 0.38
CA LEU A 364 -6.05 0.59 -0.80
C LEU A 364 -5.18 -0.26 -1.72
N ALA A 365 -3.87 0.01 -1.80
CA ALA A 365 -2.95 -0.83 -2.54
C ALA A 365 -2.89 -2.25 -1.98
N ALA A 366 -2.81 -2.38 -0.65
CA ALA A 366 -2.82 -3.68 0.00
C ALA A 366 -4.19 -4.37 -0.10
N LEU A 367 -5.29 -3.63 0.01
CA LEU A 367 -6.63 -4.19 -0.17
C LEU A 367 -6.80 -4.73 -1.60
N LEU A 368 -6.33 -4.03 -2.62
CA LEU A 368 -6.37 -4.50 -4.01
C LEU A 368 -5.47 -5.71 -4.21
N CYS A 369 -4.24 -5.71 -3.69
CA CYS A 369 -3.39 -6.90 -3.69
C CYS A 369 -4.05 -8.06 -2.94
N GLY A 370 -4.67 -7.79 -1.79
CA GLY A 370 -5.40 -8.76 -0.99
C GLY A 370 -6.52 -9.46 -1.77
N LEU A 371 -7.30 -8.70 -2.54
CA LEU A 371 -8.32 -9.28 -3.41
C LEU A 371 -7.72 -10.28 -4.42
N PHE A 372 -6.58 -9.96 -5.04
CA PHE A 372 -5.88 -10.87 -5.96
C PHE A 372 -5.24 -12.05 -5.23
N TRP A 373 -4.69 -11.84 -4.01
CA TRP A 373 -4.17 -12.94 -3.19
C TRP A 373 -5.26 -13.96 -2.90
N GLU A 374 -6.41 -13.53 -2.41
CA GLU A 374 -7.52 -14.42 -2.09
C GLU A 374 -8.09 -15.11 -3.34
N MET A 375 -8.26 -14.35 -4.41
CA MET A 375 -8.77 -14.89 -5.68
C MET A 375 -7.85 -15.99 -6.22
N TRP A 376 -6.55 -15.74 -6.32
CA TRP A 376 -5.63 -16.75 -6.86
C TRP A 376 -5.39 -17.92 -5.91
N ASN A 377 -5.47 -17.69 -4.61
CA ASN A 377 -5.41 -18.75 -3.60
C ASN A 377 -6.54 -19.76 -3.73
N PHE A 378 -7.75 -19.31 -4.05
CA PHE A 378 -9.00 -20.07 -3.89
C PHE A 378 -9.00 -21.44 -4.57
N TYR A 379 -8.56 -21.54 -5.84
CA TYR A 379 -8.45 -22.78 -6.58
C TYR A 379 -7.01 -23.28 -6.77
N SER A 380 -6.03 -22.66 -6.16
CA SER A 380 -4.65 -23.14 -6.19
C SER A 380 -4.51 -24.46 -5.45
N LEU A 381 -3.55 -25.31 -5.85
CA LEU A 381 -3.29 -26.59 -5.18
C LEU A 381 -2.65 -26.38 -3.83
N ALA A 382 -1.50 -25.71 -3.79
CA ALA A 382 -0.90 -25.22 -2.55
C ALA A 382 -1.59 -23.93 -2.18
N LYS A 383 -2.36 -23.91 -1.09
CA LYS A 383 -3.14 -22.77 -0.67
C LYS A 383 -3.14 -22.61 0.84
N TRP A 384 -3.50 -21.41 1.29
CA TRP A 384 -3.81 -21.16 2.69
C TRP A 384 -5.30 -21.10 2.93
N VAL A 385 -5.67 -21.44 4.14
CA VAL A 385 -7.03 -21.31 4.67
C VAL A 385 -6.98 -20.53 5.97
N TYR A 386 -8.04 -19.80 6.28
CA TYR A 386 -8.11 -18.95 7.46
C TYR A 386 -8.83 -19.62 8.62
N HIS A 387 -8.48 -19.17 9.83
CA HIS A 387 -9.08 -19.55 11.10
C HIS A 387 -9.21 -18.28 11.95
N VAL A 388 -10.21 -17.43 11.63
CA VAL A 388 -10.34 -16.13 12.28
C VAL A 388 -11.40 -16.20 13.39
N PRO A 389 -11.02 -16.04 14.66
CA PRO A 389 -11.96 -16.18 15.77
C PRO A 389 -13.12 -15.19 15.69
N PHE A 390 -14.30 -15.64 16.10
CA PHE A 390 -15.56 -14.90 16.18
C PHE A 390 -16.20 -14.46 14.86
N VAL A 391 -15.46 -14.34 13.76
CA VAL A 391 -15.96 -13.71 12.52
C VAL A 391 -15.83 -14.61 11.30
N GLU A 392 -15.54 -15.87 11.47
CA GLU A 392 -15.35 -16.83 10.37
C GLU A 392 -16.70 -17.20 9.71
N ARG A 393 -17.20 -16.26 8.91
CA ARG A 393 -18.44 -16.39 8.15
C ARG A 393 -18.46 -15.39 6.97
N PHE A 394 -19.32 -15.66 5.99
CA PHE A 394 -19.50 -14.81 4.81
C PHE A 394 -18.19 -14.60 4.04
N HIS A 395 -17.62 -15.70 3.57
CA HIS A 395 -16.35 -15.70 2.86
C HIS A 395 -16.48 -15.08 1.47
N VAL A 396 -15.46 -14.30 1.11
CA VAL A 396 -15.14 -13.94 -0.28
C VAL A 396 -13.84 -14.65 -0.60
N PHE A 397 -13.87 -15.63 -1.46
CA PHE A 397 -12.83 -16.65 -1.62
C PHE A 397 -12.59 -17.42 -0.30
N GLU A 398 -11.36 -17.53 0.20
CA GLU A 398 -11.06 -18.18 1.48
C GLU A 398 -11.18 -17.22 2.68
N MET A 399 -11.16 -15.91 2.45
CA MET A 399 -11.14 -14.91 3.51
C MET A 399 -12.55 -14.58 4.02
N PRO A 400 -12.82 -14.61 5.34
CA PRO A 400 -14.02 -14.01 5.91
C PRO A 400 -14.09 -12.52 5.53
N ILE A 401 -15.28 -12.02 5.19
CA ILE A 401 -15.44 -10.65 4.65
C ILE A 401 -14.82 -9.56 5.55
N LEU A 402 -14.93 -9.71 6.88
CA LEU A 402 -14.33 -8.76 7.82
C LEU A 402 -12.80 -8.87 7.87
N GLY A 403 -12.22 -10.00 7.48
CA GLY A 403 -10.78 -10.20 7.39
C GLY A 403 -10.10 -9.26 6.39
N TYR A 404 -10.83 -8.86 5.34
CA TYR A 404 -10.30 -7.88 4.36
C TYR A 404 -9.91 -6.53 5.00
N ALA A 405 -10.51 -6.16 6.12
CA ALA A 405 -10.12 -4.96 6.85
C ALA A 405 -8.68 -5.01 7.39
N GLY A 406 -8.13 -6.21 7.60
CA GLY A 406 -6.73 -6.41 8.00
C GLY A 406 -5.73 -5.93 6.94
N TYR A 407 -6.10 -5.94 5.65
CA TYR A 407 -5.25 -5.41 4.59
C TYR A 407 -5.01 -3.89 4.70
N LEU A 408 -5.91 -3.14 5.34
CA LEU A 408 -5.75 -1.69 5.48
C LEU A 408 -4.52 -1.31 6.32
N PRO A 409 -4.38 -1.74 7.60
CA PRO A 409 -3.18 -1.49 8.37
C PRO A 409 -1.95 -2.20 7.81
N PHE A 410 -2.10 -3.41 7.26
CA PHE A 410 -1.00 -4.13 6.61
C PHE A 410 -0.37 -3.33 5.46
N GLY A 411 -1.17 -2.64 4.64
CA GLY A 411 -0.67 -1.77 3.58
C GLY A 411 0.18 -0.61 4.09
N LEU A 412 -0.16 -0.07 5.26
CA LEU A 412 0.63 0.96 5.92
C LEU A 412 1.97 0.39 6.41
N GLU A 413 1.96 -0.79 6.99
CA GLU A 413 3.16 -1.47 7.46
C GLU A 413 4.10 -1.82 6.32
N CYS A 414 3.59 -2.42 5.24
CA CYS A 414 4.34 -2.64 4.00
C CYS A 414 4.98 -1.35 3.47
N SER A 415 4.23 -0.24 3.53
CA SER A 415 4.72 1.04 3.05
C SER A 415 5.80 1.63 3.94
N VAL A 416 5.71 1.48 5.27
CA VAL A 416 6.79 1.90 6.18
C VAL A 416 8.08 1.14 5.87
N VAL A 417 8.00 -0.18 5.74
CA VAL A 417 9.17 -1.03 5.46
C VAL A 417 9.74 -0.73 4.07
N ALA A 418 8.89 -0.57 3.06
CA ALA A 418 9.33 -0.20 1.71
C ALA A 418 10.04 1.16 1.68
N GLU A 419 9.54 2.18 2.40
CA GLU A 419 10.18 3.49 2.47
C GLU A 419 11.54 3.46 3.21
N MET A 420 11.76 2.52 4.12
CA MET A 420 13.09 2.32 4.73
C MET A 420 14.12 1.86 3.69
N VAL A 421 13.72 1.03 2.72
CA VAL A 421 14.56 0.56 1.61
C VAL A 421 14.72 1.63 0.53
N LEU A 422 13.59 2.26 0.17
CA LEU A 422 13.56 3.25 -0.90
C LEU A 422 14.21 4.59 -0.51
N GLY A 423 14.46 4.83 0.78
CA GLY A 423 14.89 6.13 1.30
C GLY A 423 13.79 7.18 1.10
N ARG A 424 13.39 7.83 2.16
CA ARG A 424 12.33 8.84 2.11
C ARG A 424 12.72 9.97 1.15
N ARG A 425 11.86 10.27 0.20
CA ARG A 425 11.91 11.58 -0.45
C ARG A 425 11.41 12.59 0.57
N THR A 426 12.29 13.48 1.04
CA THR A 426 11.87 14.79 1.51
C THR A 426 11.22 15.47 0.29
N SER A 427 9.89 15.43 0.21
CA SER A 427 9.16 16.29 -0.72
C SER A 427 9.34 17.72 -0.21
N HIS A 428 10.23 18.45 -0.86
CA HIS A 428 10.22 19.91 -0.82
C HIS A 428 9.07 20.42 -1.65
#